data_7e51f603e2bbe37c2b25fe1e8f50bd88
#
_entry.id   7e51f603e2bbe37c2b25fe1e8f50bd88
#
_cell.length_a   1.000
_cell.length_b   1.000
_cell.length_c   1.000
_cell.angle_alpha   90.00
_cell.angle_beta   90.00
_cell.angle_gamma   90.00
#
_symmetry.space_group_name_H-M   'P 1'
#
loop_
_entity.id
_entity.type
_entity.pdbx_description
1 polymer ?
#
loop_
_entity_poly.entity_id
_entity_poly.type
_entity_poly.pdbx_seq_one_letter_code
_entity_poly.pdbx_strand_id
1 'polypeptide(L)'
;STIFFSKIFKNMASFEDDETIFNNLKKLKMSNVRMFLFNDTNIENLLVPCLYESSLIILIDNNPNKTTRIKVAKLVHKHIKKDAIIILDNGEKNLDAYWFLKSRYYCLDFPGKRYDNTYSLTTMFFNESN
;
A
#
# COMPACT_ATOMS: atom_id res chain seq x y z
N SER A 1 -10.65 -3.10 -2.54
CA SER A 1 -9.97 -2.98 -1.22
C SER A 1 -10.34 -1.68 -0.50
N THR A 2 -10.37 -0.54 -1.19
CA THR A 2 -10.72 0.75 -0.58
C THR A 2 -12.07 0.70 0.14
N ILE A 3 -13.11 0.15 -0.50
CA ILE A 3 -14.44 0.03 0.10
C ILE A 3 -14.41 -0.82 1.36
N PHE A 4 -13.74 -1.97 1.31
CA PHE A 4 -13.61 -2.87 2.46
C PHE A 4 -12.92 -2.19 3.64
N PHE A 5 -11.77 -1.57 3.40
CA PHE A 5 -10.99 -0.93 4.46
C PHE A 5 -11.65 0.35 4.99
N SER A 6 -12.46 1.05 4.19
CA SER A 6 -13.20 2.22 4.65
C SER A 6 -14.19 1.90 5.77
N LYS A 7 -14.64 0.64 5.84
CA LYS A 7 -15.54 0.18 6.91
C LYS A 7 -14.81 -0.19 8.19
N ILE A 8 -13.50 -0.37 8.13
CA ILE A 8 -12.68 -0.81 9.26
C ILE A 8 -11.94 0.36 9.88
N PHE A 9 -11.37 1.25 9.07
CA PHE A 9 -10.54 2.34 9.54
C PHE A 9 -11.32 3.64 9.68
N LYS A 10 -11.07 4.36 10.77
CA LYS A 10 -11.71 5.64 11.06
C LYS A 10 -11.28 6.72 10.07
N ASN A 11 -10.02 6.75 9.70
CA ASN A 11 -9.46 7.69 8.72
C ASN A 11 -8.57 6.92 7.76
N MET A 12 -8.72 7.21 6.47
CA MET A 12 -8.02 6.51 5.41
C MET A 12 -7.64 7.47 4.29
N ALA A 13 -6.45 7.28 3.73
CA ALA A 13 -6.04 7.89 2.47
C ALA A 13 -5.91 6.78 1.43
N SER A 14 -6.58 6.93 0.30
CA SER A 14 -6.55 5.96 -0.79
C SER A 14 -5.94 6.59 -2.04
N PHE A 15 -4.97 5.90 -2.61
CA PHE A 15 -4.23 6.33 -3.80
C PHE A 15 -4.59 5.39 -4.94
N GLU A 16 -5.16 5.92 -6.00
CA GLU A 16 -5.60 5.18 -7.17
C GLU A 16 -4.93 5.75 -8.43
N ASP A 17 -4.43 4.89 -9.30
CA ASP A 17 -3.79 5.30 -10.54
C ASP A 17 -4.67 5.11 -11.78
N ASP A 18 -5.82 4.47 -11.64
CA ASP A 18 -6.83 4.32 -12.69
C ASP A 18 -7.92 5.38 -12.52
N GLU A 19 -8.03 6.28 -13.49
CA GLU A 19 -8.98 7.38 -13.43
C GLU A 19 -10.44 6.90 -13.38
N THR A 20 -10.77 5.84 -14.08
CA THR A 20 -12.13 5.28 -14.08
C THR A 20 -12.48 4.73 -12.71
N ILE A 21 -11.59 3.94 -12.11
CA ILE A 21 -11.78 3.40 -10.75
C ILE A 21 -11.83 4.55 -9.73
N PHE A 22 -10.95 5.53 -9.84
CA PHE A 22 -10.94 6.70 -8.97
C PHE A 22 -12.28 7.43 -9.00
N ASN A 23 -12.81 7.71 -10.19
CA ASN A 23 -14.07 8.42 -10.35
C ASN A 23 -15.25 7.60 -9.79
N ASN A 24 -15.25 6.28 -9.99
CA ASN A 24 -16.29 5.42 -9.45
C ASN A 24 -16.27 5.36 -7.92
N LEU A 25 -15.08 5.27 -7.32
CA LEU A 25 -14.93 5.29 -5.86
C LEU A 25 -15.34 6.64 -5.27
N LYS A 26 -14.97 7.74 -5.94
CA LYS A 26 -15.30 9.10 -5.49
C LYS A 26 -16.81 9.34 -5.44
N LYS A 27 -17.58 8.72 -6.33
CA LYS A 27 -19.05 8.82 -6.33
C LYS A 27 -19.69 8.23 -5.08
N LEU A 28 -19.02 7.33 -4.39
CA LEU A 28 -19.53 6.72 -3.16
C LEU A 28 -19.52 7.67 -1.97
N LYS A 29 -18.83 8.80 -2.05
CA LYS A 29 -18.77 9.86 -1.02
C LYS A 29 -18.47 9.31 0.38
N MET A 30 -17.41 8.52 0.49
CA MET A 30 -16.94 7.97 1.75
C MET A 30 -16.28 9.08 2.58
N SER A 31 -16.94 9.53 3.66
CA SER A 31 -16.52 10.69 4.45
C SER A 31 -15.20 10.51 5.20
N ASN A 32 -14.82 9.27 5.48
CA ASN A 32 -13.59 8.92 6.19
C ASN A 32 -12.41 8.61 5.25
N VAL A 33 -12.58 8.75 3.94
CA VAL A 33 -11.57 8.42 2.94
C VAL A 33 -11.19 9.66 2.14
N ARG A 34 -9.92 10.03 2.18
CA ARG A 34 -9.35 11.01 1.24
C ARG A 34 -8.88 10.27 0.00
N MET A 35 -9.35 10.67 -1.16
CA MET A 35 -9.05 10.02 -2.43
C MET A 35 -8.02 10.84 -3.22
N PHE A 36 -6.99 10.17 -3.71
CA PHE A 36 -5.95 10.78 -4.52
C PHE A 36 -5.79 10.00 -5.83
N LEU A 37 -5.88 10.72 -6.94
CA LEU A 37 -5.49 10.17 -8.24
C LEU A 37 -4.00 10.45 -8.45
N PHE A 38 -3.21 9.40 -8.60
CA PHE A 38 -1.76 9.55 -8.74
C PHE A 38 -1.24 8.97 -10.05
N ASN A 39 -0.06 9.41 -10.40
CA ASN A 39 0.76 8.86 -11.47
C ASN A 39 2.22 8.76 -10.99
N ASP A 40 3.09 8.28 -11.86
CA ASP A 40 4.50 8.10 -11.54
C ASP A 40 5.22 9.42 -11.19
N THR A 41 4.71 10.54 -11.69
CA THR A 41 5.30 11.87 -11.50
C THR A 41 4.90 12.50 -10.16
N ASN A 42 3.62 12.37 -9.74
CA ASN A 42 3.09 13.08 -8.59
C ASN A 42 2.99 12.23 -7.30
N ILE A 43 3.29 10.92 -7.37
CA ILE A 43 3.10 10.02 -6.22
C ILE A 43 3.88 10.47 -4.98
N GLU A 44 5.10 10.94 -5.15
CA GLU A 44 5.92 11.40 -4.02
C GLU A 44 5.26 12.59 -3.32
N ASN A 45 4.86 13.60 -4.07
CA ASN A 45 4.24 14.81 -3.51
C ASN A 45 2.91 14.53 -2.81
N LEU A 46 2.15 13.53 -3.27
CA LEU A 46 0.88 13.16 -2.67
C LEU A 46 1.03 12.23 -1.46
N LEU A 47 1.93 11.24 -1.56
CA LEU A 47 2.07 10.19 -0.55
C LEU A 47 2.84 10.68 0.69
N VAL A 48 3.93 11.40 0.50
CA VAL A 48 4.83 11.76 1.61
C VAL A 48 4.13 12.54 2.72
N PRO A 49 3.30 13.56 2.46
CA PRO A 49 2.56 14.23 3.54
C PRO A 49 1.67 13.29 4.34
N CYS A 50 1.03 12.32 3.68
CA CYS A 50 0.19 11.34 4.37
C CYS A 50 1.00 10.43 5.30
N LEU A 51 2.22 10.07 4.92
CA LEU A 51 3.11 9.25 5.76
C LEU A 51 3.54 10.00 7.02
N TYR A 52 3.72 11.31 6.94
CA TYR A 52 4.09 12.13 8.10
C TYR A 52 2.92 12.42 9.05
N GLU A 53 1.68 12.37 8.59
CA GLU A 53 0.52 12.68 9.43
C GLU A 53 0.32 11.63 10.54
N SER A 54 -0.14 10.44 10.22
CA SER A 54 -0.46 9.43 11.25
C SER A 54 -0.56 8.02 10.67
N SER A 55 0.17 7.73 9.60
CA SER A 55 0.06 6.44 8.94
C SER A 55 0.66 5.33 9.80
N LEU A 56 -0.21 4.49 10.35
CA LEU A 56 0.19 3.31 11.12
C LEU A 56 0.25 2.04 10.28
N ILE A 57 -0.59 1.95 9.26
CA ILE A 57 -0.63 0.81 8.35
C ILE A 57 -0.60 1.32 6.92
N ILE A 58 0.35 0.84 6.15
CA ILE A 58 0.51 1.17 4.74
C ILE A 58 0.35 -0.10 3.92
N LEU A 59 -0.69 -0.16 3.09
CA LEU A 59 -0.90 -1.26 2.15
C LEU A 59 -0.36 -0.87 0.78
N ILE A 60 0.58 -1.66 0.25
CA ILE A 60 1.13 -1.51 -1.09
C ILE A 60 0.48 -2.56 -1.99
N ASP A 61 -0.47 -2.12 -2.79
CA ASP A 61 -1.27 -2.98 -3.69
C ASP A 61 -1.59 -2.25 -5.00
N ASN A 62 -0.73 -1.31 -5.41
CA ASN A 62 -0.92 -0.54 -6.63
C ASN A 62 -0.64 -1.38 -7.89
N ASN A 63 -1.20 -0.93 -9.02
CA ASN A 63 -0.97 -1.58 -10.32
C ASN A 63 0.51 -1.39 -10.73
N PRO A 64 1.29 -2.49 -10.83
CA PRO A 64 2.73 -2.39 -11.12
C PRO A 64 3.04 -1.99 -12.57
N ASN A 65 2.05 -2.01 -13.46
CA ASN A 65 2.24 -1.62 -14.86
C ASN A 65 2.36 -0.10 -15.05
N LYS A 66 1.88 0.69 -14.08
CA LYS A 66 1.96 2.16 -14.12
C LYS A 66 3.07 2.68 -13.20
N THR A 67 2.96 2.40 -11.91
CA THR A 67 3.99 2.73 -10.92
C THR A 67 4.43 1.44 -10.24
N THR A 68 5.71 1.14 -10.25
CA THR A 68 6.21 -0.11 -9.65
C THR A 68 6.03 -0.10 -8.13
N ARG A 69 5.77 -1.28 -7.58
CA ARG A 69 5.64 -1.42 -6.12
C ARG A 69 6.96 -1.16 -5.39
N ILE A 70 8.10 -1.44 -6.04
CA ILE A 70 9.42 -1.11 -5.47
C ILE A 70 9.59 0.40 -5.31
N LYS A 71 9.11 1.21 -6.25
CA LYS A 71 9.17 2.67 -6.14
C LYS A 71 8.36 3.14 -4.94
N VAL A 72 7.15 2.63 -4.76
CA VAL A 72 6.30 2.95 -3.61
C VAL A 72 6.95 2.48 -2.31
N ALA A 73 7.48 1.25 -2.29
CA ALA A 73 8.16 0.69 -1.11
C ALA A 73 9.35 1.54 -0.68
N LYS A 74 10.14 2.04 -1.61
CA LYS A 74 11.29 2.92 -1.31
C LYS A 74 10.83 4.26 -0.73
N LEU A 75 9.78 4.86 -1.27
CA LEU A 75 9.21 6.10 -0.72
C LEU A 75 8.67 5.88 0.69
N VAL A 76 7.92 4.82 0.89
CA VAL A 76 7.38 4.45 2.21
C VAL A 76 8.52 4.26 3.21
N HIS A 77 9.50 3.44 2.87
CA HIS A 77 10.65 3.18 3.74
C HIS A 77 11.37 4.47 4.16
N LYS A 78 11.56 5.41 3.23
CA LYS A 78 12.27 6.65 3.49
C LYS A 78 11.55 7.57 4.48
N HIS A 79 10.21 7.55 4.49
CA HIS A 79 9.41 8.54 5.20
C HIS A 79 8.51 7.97 6.29
N ILE A 80 8.44 6.66 6.44
CA ILE A 80 7.54 6.00 7.38
C ILE A 80 7.98 6.21 8.83
N LYS A 81 7.01 6.23 9.74
CA LYS A 81 7.28 6.22 11.18
C LYS A 81 7.75 4.85 11.64
N LYS A 82 8.55 4.81 12.69
CA LYS A 82 9.19 3.59 13.19
C LYS A 82 8.20 2.51 13.61
N ASP A 83 7.05 2.89 14.15
CA ASP A 83 6.02 1.97 14.64
C ASP A 83 4.99 1.54 13.59
N ALA A 84 5.13 2.03 12.37
CA ALA A 84 4.21 1.69 11.30
C ALA A 84 4.44 0.28 10.75
N ILE A 85 3.39 -0.28 10.17
CA ILE A 85 3.38 -1.60 9.54
C ILE A 85 3.19 -1.41 8.04
N ILE A 86 4.02 -2.09 7.24
CA ILE A 86 3.90 -2.12 5.79
C ILE A 86 3.33 -3.49 5.39
N ILE A 87 2.31 -3.49 4.56
CA ILE A 87 1.75 -4.71 3.97
C ILE A 87 1.99 -4.66 2.47
N LEU A 88 2.70 -5.65 1.94
CA LEU A 88 2.91 -5.81 0.50
C LEU A 88 2.06 -6.97 0.01
N ASP A 89 1.14 -6.68 -0.90
CA ASP A 89 0.35 -7.72 -1.55
C ASP A 89 1.06 -8.20 -2.82
N ASN A 90 0.84 -9.47 -3.16
CA ASN A 90 1.42 -10.12 -4.33
C ASN A 90 2.95 -10.03 -4.40
N GLY A 91 3.62 -10.28 -3.28
CA GLY A 91 5.08 -10.28 -3.21
C GLY A 91 5.74 -11.26 -4.18
N GLU A 92 5.08 -12.38 -4.50
CA GLU A 92 5.54 -13.38 -5.47
C GLU A 92 5.67 -12.85 -6.90
N LYS A 93 4.94 -11.78 -7.22
CA LYS A 93 5.00 -11.08 -8.51
C LYS A 93 5.78 -9.77 -8.45
N ASN A 94 6.22 -9.37 -7.28
CA ASN A 94 6.94 -8.11 -7.02
C ASN A 94 8.16 -8.38 -6.15
N LEU A 95 9.01 -9.31 -6.61
CA LEU A 95 10.16 -9.81 -5.84
C LEU A 95 11.16 -8.73 -5.48
N ASP A 96 11.35 -7.72 -6.33
CA ASP A 96 12.21 -6.59 -6.04
C ASP A 96 11.75 -5.80 -4.82
N ALA A 97 10.45 -5.49 -4.75
CA ALA A 97 9.85 -4.84 -3.58
C ALA A 97 9.92 -5.73 -2.34
N TYR A 98 9.60 -7.01 -2.49
CA TYR A 98 9.65 -7.98 -1.39
C TYR A 98 11.05 -8.06 -0.77
N TRP A 99 12.08 -8.26 -1.57
CA TRP A 99 13.46 -8.37 -1.07
C TRP A 99 14.00 -7.05 -0.53
N PHE A 100 13.60 -5.92 -1.13
CA PHE A 100 13.96 -4.60 -0.61
C PHE A 100 13.46 -4.42 0.83
N LEU A 101 12.20 -4.76 1.09
CA LEU A 101 11.60 -4.65 2.42
C LEU A 101 12.13 -5.72 3.37
N LYS A 102 12.27 -6.97 2.92
CA LYS A 102 12.75 -8.07 3.76
C LYS A 102 14.17 -7.85 4.28
N SER A 103 15.01 -7.16 3.54
CA SER A 103 16.37 -6.84 3.99
C SER A 103 16.43 -5.73 5.05
N ARG A 104 15.31 -5.03 5.31
CA ARG A 104 15.24 -3.86 6.20
C ARG A 104 14.28 -4.00 7.36
N TYR A 105 13.38 -4.95 7.31
CA TYR A 105 12.31 -5.14 8.30
C TYR A 105 12.22 -6.60 8.73
N TYR A 106 11.67 -6.84 9.90
CA TYR A 106 11.12 -8.16 10.24
C TYR A 106 9.88 -8.39 9.38
N CYS A 107 9.58 -9.64 9.09
CA CYS A 107 8.42 -9.93 8.24
C CYS A 107 7.67 -11.19 8.69
N LEU A 108 6.37 -11.19 8.39
CA LEU A 108 5.50 -12.35 8.48
C LEU A 108 4.86 -12.57 7.12
N ASP A 109 5.06 -13.76 6.57
CA ASP A 109 4.49 -14.17 5.28
C ASP A 109 3.15 -14.86 5.49
N PHE A 110 2.15 -14.44 4.71
CA PHE A 110 0.82 -15.04 4.68
C PHE A 110 0.57 -15.60 3.28
N PRO A 111 0.97 -16.87 3.04
CA PRO A 111 0.72 -17.51 1.76
C PRO A 111 -0.76 -17.80 1.60
N GLY A 112 -1.26 -17.62 0.41
CA GLY A 112 -2.64 -17.89 0.06
C GLY A 112 -2.74 -18.61 -1.28
N LYS A 113 -3.93 -19.13 -1.55
CA LYS A 113 -4.25 -19.75 -2.82
C LYS A 113 -5.41 -18.99 -3.45
N ARG A 114 -5.22 -18.55 -4.69
CA ARG A 114 -6.27 -17.87 -5.43
C ARG A 114 -7.30 -18.89 -5.92
N TYR A 115 -8.48 -18.42 -6.25
CA TYR A 115 -9.54 -19.28 -6.80
C TYR A 115 -9.15 -19.97 -8.12
N ASP A 116 -8.16 -19.44 -8.86
CA ASP A 116 -7.59 -20.07 -10.06
C ASP A 116 -6.47 -21.09 -9.74
N ASN A 117 -6.30 -21.44 -8.47
CA ASN A 117 -5.27 -22.33 -7.94
C ASN A 117 -3.83 -21.79 -8.03
N THR A 118 -3.62 -20.54 -8.41
CA THR A 118 -2.30 -19.93 -8.33
C THR A 118 -1.96 -19.51 -6.91
N TYR A 119 -0.66 -19.46 -6.61
CA TYR A 119 -0.15 -19.04 -5.32
C TYR A 119 -0.13 -17.52 -5.20
N SER A 120 -0.44 -17.01 -4.02
CA SER A 120 -0.28 -15.60 -3.70
C SER A 120 0.43 -15.43 -2.36
N LEU A 121 1.19 -14.34 -2.24
CA LEU A 121 1.91 -14.03 -1.01
C LEU A 121 1.60 -12.59 -0.59
N THR A 122 1.02 -12.45 0.59
CA THR A 122 0.90 -11.15 1.28
C THR A 122 1.85 -11.17 2.45
N THR A 123 2.66 -10.13 2.60
CA THR A 123 3.67 -10.05 3.65
C THR A 123 3.50 -8.78 4.46
N MET A 124 3.58 -8.93 5.77
CA MET A 124 3.59 -7.83 6.72
C MET A 124 5.02 -7.57 7.18
N PHE A 125 5.45 -6.31 7.07
CA PHE A 125 6.79 -5.85 7.47
C PHE A 125 6.67 -4.87 8.63
N PHE A 126 7.57 -4.99 9.59
CA PHE A 126 7.54 -4.17 10.80
C PHE A 126 8.94 -4.02 11.40
N ASN A 127 9.14 -2.98 12.19
CA ASN A 127 10.35 -2.82 12.98
C ASN A 127 10.20 -3.51 14.33
N GLU A 128 11.34 -3.85 14.92
CA GLU A 128 11.34 -4.34 16.29
C GLU A 128 10.83 -3.24 17.23
N SER A 129 9.86 -3.58 18.09
CA SER A 129 9.38 -2.67 19.10
C SER A 129 10.39 -2.62 20.26
N ASN A 130 10.77 -1.41 20.64
CA ASN A 130 11.64 -1.19 21.79
C ASN A 130 10.82 -1.09 23.07
#